data_ff3390f65084768598955769a5670269
#
_entry.id   ff3390f65084768598955769a5670269
#
_cell.length_a   1.000
_cell.length_b   1.000
_cell.length_c   1.000
_cell.angle_alpha   90.00
_cell.angle_beta   90.00
_cell.angle_gamma   90.00
#
_symmetry.space_group_name_H-M   'P 1'
#
loop_
_entity.id
_entity.type
_entity.pdbx_description
1 polymer ?
#
loop_
_entity_poly.entity_id
_entity_poly.type
_entity_poly.pdbx_seq_one_letter_code
_entity_poly.pdbx_strand_id
1 'polypeptide(L)'
;EIIKNAGEKGAVTIATNMAGRGTDIKLGEGVKELGGLCVIGTERHESRRIDNQLRGRSGRQGDPGFSQFYIAMDDELMIRFGSERIKMLLQSTGLEDEMAIRSSIFSRAVASAQKRVEGNNYDRRKSVLQYDDVMSSQRQIIYKRRSDILNSDSIHEEVLKSIYNSIADLVEAHLDEKEHLSSDGLEKVLEYVNKNLLKNALNKDDFKDKSVDDVIEGIYTKVVGEYEKKVEEIPVEIRNEFEKVITLNVIDKFWTEHINTMSHLLEGITLRQYAQDNPLRAYTQEGYELFDRMLQNIDQNVTLYLLRAEIRQNIER
;
A
#
# COMPACT_ATOMS: atom_id res chain seq x y z
N GLU A 1 -17.41 -10.49 33.44
CA GLU A 1 -18.11 -10.53 34.75
C GLU A 1 -18.91 -9.24 34.98
N ILE A 2 -18.35 -8.02 34.86
CA ILE A 2 -19.04 -6.74 35.12
C ILE A 2 -20.33 -6.59 34.28
N ILE A 3 -20.28 -6.92 32.98
CA ILE A 3 -21.44 -6.78 32.09
C ILE A 3 -22.53 -7.81 32.36
N LYS A 4 -22.20 -8.94 32.96
CA LYS A 4 -23.15 -10.01 33.27
C LYS A 4 -24.30 -9.54 34.16
N ASN A 5 -24.03 -8.64 35.07
CA ASN A 5 -24.99 -8.12 36.04
C ASN A 5 -25.59 -6.76 35.63
N ALA A 6 -25.18 -6.22 34.47
CA ALA A 6 -25.60 -4.90 33.99
C ALA A 6 -27.12 -4.79 33.71
N GLY A 7 -27.80 -5.92 33.49
CA GLY A 7 -29.25 -6.00 33.28
C GLY A 7 -30.07 -6.27 34.54
N GLU A 8 -29.48 -6.37 35.73
CA GLU A 8 -30.14 -6.64 36.95
C GLU A 8 -30.84 -5.37 37.53
N LYS A 9 -31.90 -5.58 38.34
CA LYS A 9 -32.63 -4.48 38.98
C LYS A 9 -31.70 -3.70 39.90
N GLY A 10 -31.64 -2.38 39.70
CA GLY A 10 -30.82 -1.48 40.51
C GLY A 10 -29.36 -1.48 40.20
N ALA A 11 -28.89 -2.29 39.23
CA ALA A 11 -27.49 -2.30 38.79
C ALA A 11 -27.18 -1.01 38.03
N VAL A 12 -25.99 -0.45 38.29
CA VAL A 12 -25.44 0.69 37.55
C VAL A 12 -24.04 0.27 37.04
N THR A 13 -23.88 0.32 35.74
CA THR A 13 -22.60 -0.07 35.09
C THR A 13 -22.06 1.10 34.32
N ILE A 14 -20.83 1.52 34.62
CA ILE A 14 -20.09 2.54 33.86
C ILE A 14 -19.18 1.83 32.89
N ALA A 15 -19.25 2.17 31.61
CA ALA A 15 -18.46 1.54 30.58
C ALA A 15 -18.10 2.53 29.48
N THR A 16 -17.02 2.26 28.75
CA THR A 16 -16.67 2.98 27.54
C THR A 16 -17.47 2.46 26.34
N ASN A 17 -17.32 3.12 25.17
CA ASN A 17 -17.93 2.70 23.92
C ASN A 17 -17.54 1.27 23.49
N MET A 18 -16.45 0.71 24.00
CA MET A 18 -16.04 -0.69 23.76
C MET A 18 -17.10 -1.70 24.24
N ALA A 19 -17.83 -1.40 25.32
CA ALA A 19 -18.95 -2.21 25.77
C ALA A 19 -20.15 -2.18 24.79
N GLY A 20 -20.13 -1.32 23.80
CA GLY A 20 -21.11 -1.21 22.71
C GLY A 20 -21.12 -2.38 21.72
N ARG A 21 -20.19 -3.35 21.74
CA ARG A 21 -20.10 -4.44 20.76
C ARG A 21 -19.72 -5.78 21.40
N GLY A 22 -20.28 -6.87 20.85
CA GLY A 22 -19.84 -8.24 21.18
C GLY A 22 -20.50 -8.86 22.40
N THR A 23 -21.22 -8.10 23.24
CA THR A 23 -21.89 -8.62 24.43
C THR A 23 -23.39 -8.38 24.39
N ASP A 24 -24.16 -9.33 24.85
CA ASP A 24 -25.60 -9.19 25.05
C ASP A 24 -25.91 -8.98 26.53
N ILE A 25 -26.68 -7.93 26.84
CA ILE A 25 -27.12 -7.59 28.20
C ILE A 25 -28.49 -8.21 28.37
N LYS A 26 -28.58 -9.28 29.12
CA LYS A 26 -29.85 -9.93 29.46
C LYS A 26 -30.50 -9.20 30.62
N LEU A 27 -31.81 -8.94 30.51
CA LEU A 27 -32.58 -8.33 31.56
C LEU A 27 -32.89 -9.34 32.64
N GLY A 28 -32.68 -8.96 33.90
CA GLY A 28 -33.06 -9.73 35.06
C GLY A 28 -34.57 -9.79 35.25
N GLU A 29 -35.03 -10.57 36.23
CA GLU A 29 -36.46 -10.72 36.55
C GLU A 29 -37.06 -9.39 37.02
N GLY A 30 -38.24 -9.02 36.50
CA GLY A 30 -38.93 -7.79 36.84
C GLY A 30 -38.38 -6.49 36.26
N VAL A 31 -37.29 -6.57 35.45
CA VAL A 31 -36.67 -5.36 34.86
C VAL A 31 -37.50 -4.86 33.65
N LYS A 32 -38.17 -5.76 32.93
CA LYS A 32 -39.03 -5.39 31.79
C LYS A 32 -40.22 -4.54 32.24
N GLU A 33 -40.82 -4.86 33.37
CA GLU A 33 -41.94 -4.14 33.96
C GLU A 33 -41.54 -2.73 34.45
N LEU A 34 -40.26 -2.54 34.75
CA LEU A 34 -39.68 -1.24 35.13
C LEU A 34 -39.27 -0.39 33.93
N GLY A 35 -39.46 -0.87 32.68
CA GLY A 35 -39.13 -0.16 31.45
C GLY A 35 -37.83 -0.61 30.77
N GLY A 36 -37.22 -1.68 31.26
CA GLY A 36 -36.02 -2.33 30.63
C GLY A 36 -34.72 -1.59 30.93
N LEU A 37 -33.73 -1.84 30.04
CA LEU A 37 -32.39 -1.26 30.18
C LEU A 37 -32.40 0.23 29.82
N CYS A 38 -31.88 1.06 30.73
CA CYS A 38 -31.64 2.48 30.50
C CYS A 38 -30.16 2.68 30.07
N VAL A 39 -29.94 3.25 28.90
CA VAL A 39 -28.60 3.60 28.40
C VAL A 39 -28.44 5.12 28.39
N ILE A 40 -27.50 5.61 29.19
CA ILE A 40 -27.18 7.03 29.28
C ILE A 40 -25.78 7.23 28.65
N GLY A 41 -25.68 8.04 27.61
CA GLY A 41 -24.43 8.52 27.08
C GLY A 41 -24.09 9.89 27.62
N THR A 42 -22.90 10.05 28.17
CA THR A 42 -22.44 11.35 28.76
C THR A 42 -21.71 12.20 27.71
N GLU A 43 -21.42 11.62 26.55
CA GLU A 43 -20.80 12.28 25.38
C GLU A 43 -21.36 11.70 24.10
N ARG A 44 -21.20 12.42 23.00
CA ARG A 44 -21.42 11.87 21.65
C ARG A 44 -20.11 11.43 21.03
N HIS A 45 -20.15 10.27 20.40
CA HIS A 45 -19.02 9.81 19.61
C HIS A 45 -18.91 10.61 18.31
N GLU A 46 -17.70 10.63 17.71
CA GLU A 46 -17.46 11.23 16.39
C GLU A 46 -18.32 10.62 15.28
N SER A 47 -18.72 9.35 15.43
CA SER A 47 -19.53 8.62 14.46
C SER A 47 -20.92 8.31 15.00
N ARG A 48 -21.96 8.74 14.28
CA ARG A 48 -23.36 8.41 14.57
C ARG A 48 -23.61 6.89 14.68
N ARG A 49 -22.83 6.11 13.93
CA ARG A 49 -22.93 4.65 13.96
C ARG A 49 -22.60 4.08 15.34
N ILE A 50 -21.60 4.63 16.00
CA ILE A 50 -21.20 4.21 17.36
C ILE A 50 -22.28 4.58 18.37
N ASP A 51 -22.83 5.80 18.29
CA ASP A 51 -23.97 6.21 19.14
C ASP A 51 -25.16 5.27 18.97
N ASN A 52 -25.47 4.87 17.73
CA ASN A 52 -26.55 3.93 17.45
C ASN A 52 -26.24 2.52 17.98
N GLN A 53 -24.99 2.08 18.00
CA GLN A 53 -24.59 0.82 18.64
C GLN A 53 -24.84 0.88 20.17
N LEU A 54 -24.54 2.00 20.81
CA LEU A 54 -24.81 2.20 22.24
C LEU A 54 -26.30 2.23 22.51
N ARG A 55 -27.07 2.99 21.73
CA ARG A 55 -28.56 3.00 21.83
C ARG A 55 -29.12 1.59 21.65
N GLY A 56 -28.62 0.84 20.70
CA GLY A 56 -29.05 -0.53 20.42
C GLY A 56 -28.68 -1.55 21.50
N ARG A 57 -28.08 -1.15 22.61
CA ARG A 57 -27.97 -1.98 23.81
C ARG A 57 -29.29 -2.11 24.54
N SER A 58 -30.13 -1.10 24.48
CA SER A 58 -31.46 -1.04 25.02
C SER A 58 -32.53 -1.45 23.99
N GLY A 59 -33.65 -1.97 24.40
CA GLY A 59 -34.78 -2.31 23.51
C GLY A 59 -34.53 -3.45 22.57
N ARG A 60 -33.76 -4.49 22.95
CA ARG A 60 -33.48 -5.64 22.12
C ARG A 60 -34.60 -6.65 22.11
N GLN A 61 -34.79 -7.34 20.98
CA GLN A 61 -35.73 -8.45 20.83
C GLN A 61 -37.20 -8.12 21.28
N GLY A 62 -37.60 -6.85 21.16
CA GLY A 62 -38.92 -6.40 21.59
C GLY A 62 -39.01 -6.04 23.06
N ASP A 63 -37.94 -6.15 23.82
CA ASP A 63 -37.93 -5.67 25.21
C ASP A 63 -38.07 -4.16 25.28
N PRO A 64 -38.74 -3.61 26.33
CA PRO A 64 -38.73 -2.20 26.57
C PRO A 64 -37.34 -1.68 26.88
N GLY A 65 -37.09 -0.40 26.63
CA GLY A 65 -35.80 0.20 26.91
C GLY A 65 -35.80 1.69 26.67
N PHE A 66 -34.81 2.36 27.27
CA PHE A 66 -34.66 3.81 27.17
C PHE A 66 -33.22 4.16 26.85
N SER A 67 -33.02 5.17 26.00
CA SER A 67 -31.68 5.69 25.74
C SER A 67 -31.69 7.21 25.63
N GLN A 68 -30.78 7.87 26.31
CA GLN A 68 -30.61 9.32 26.26
C GLN A 68 -29.11 9.67 26.22
N PHE A 69 -28.79 10.73 25.46
CA PHE A 69 -27.42 11.29 25.43
C PHE A 69 -27.49 12.72 26.00
N TYR A 70 -26.55 12.99 26.89
CA TYR A 70 -26.23 14.33 27.37
C TYR A 70 -24.98 14.81 26.65
N ILE A 71 -24.93 16.10 26.32
CA ILE A 71 -23.87 16.71 25.55
C ILE A 71 -23.57 18.07 26.16
N ALA A 72 -22.31 18.37 26.36
CA ALA A 72 -21.83 19.66 26.74
C ALA A 72 -21.21 20.41 25.55
N MET A 73 -21.12 21.75 25.66
CA MET A 73 -20.52 22.56 24.60
C MET A 73 -18.99 22.52 24.63
N ASP A 74 -18.44 22.07 25.72
CA ASP A 74 -17.00 21.76 25.93
C ASP A 74 -16.60 20.33 25.53
N ASP A 75 -17.58 19.50 25.08
CA ASP A 75 -17.25 18.22 24.48
C ASP A 75 -16.38 18.41 23.24
N GLU A 76 -15.39 17.53 23.06
CA GLU A 76 -14.39 17.59 21.97
C GLU A 76 -15.04 17.72 20.58
N LEU A 77 -16.15 17.01 20.36
CA LEU A 77 -16.93 17.09 19.13
C LEU A 77 -17.45 18.51 18.86
N MET A 78 -17.94 19.20 19.90
CA MET A 78 -18.50 20.54 19.80
C MET A 78 -17.40 21.61 19.73
N ILE A 79 -16.29 21.43 20.42
CA ILE A 79 -15.13 22.34 20.35
C ILE A 79 -14.55 22.37 18.95
N ARG A 80 -14.32 21.20 18.35
CA ARG A 80 -13.63 21.10 17.04
C ARG A 80 -14.55 21.35 15.85
N PHE A 81 -15.78 20.92 15.92
CA PHE A 81 -16.71 20.88 14.78
C PHE A 81 -18.04 21.59 15.01
N GLY A 82 -18.27 22.08 16.19
CA GLY A 82 -19.45 22.88 16.56
C GLY A 82 -19.48 24.21 15.81
N SER A 83 -20.70 24.75 15.61
CA SER A 83 -20.88 26.05 14.98
C SER A 83 -20.69 27.17 16.00
N GLU A 84 -19.86 28.16 15.69
CA GLU A 84 -19.69 29.39 16.49
C GLU A 84 -21.04 30.10 16.77
N ARG A 85 -21.96 30.04 15.79
CA ARG A 85 -23.31 30.62 15.95
C ARG A 85 -24.10 29.99 17.12
N ILE A 86 -23.89 28.69 17.34
CA ILE A 86 -24.57 27.98 18.44
C ILE A 86 -23.95 28.32 19.78
N LYS A 87 -22.64 28.46 19.82
CA LYS A 87 -21.93 28.94 21.02
C LYS A 87 -22.43 30.35 21.42
N MET A 88 -22.50 31.26 20.43
CA MET A 88 -23.02 32.60 20.66
C MET A 88 -24.51 32.61 21.10
N LEU A 89 -25.33 31.75 20.49
CA LEU A 89 -26.72 31.61 20.84
C LEU A 89 -26.89 31.16 22.31
N LEU A 90 -26.10 30.19 22.76
CA LEU A 90 -26.12 29.73 24.15
C LEU A 90 -25.67 30.82 25.12
N GLN A 91 -24.59 31.51 24.81
CA GLN A 91 -24.09 32.62 25.62
C GLN A 91 -25.11 33.76 25.74
N SER A 92 -25.90 34.01 24.68
CA SER A 92 -26.92 35.06 24.68
C SER A 92 -28.18 34.68 25.45
N THR A 93 -28.41 33.39 25.75
CA THR A 93 -29.64 32.98 26.49
C THR A 93 -29.55 33.17 27.99
N GLY A 94 -28.35 33.48 28.53
CA GLY A 94 -28.14 33.72 29.96
C GLY A 94 -28.51 32.52 30.85
N LEU A 95 -28.58 31.32 30.32
CA LEU A 95 -28.90 30.11 31.05
C LEU A 95 -27.73 29.72 31.95
N GLU A 96 -28.03 29.31 33.18
CA GLU A 96 -27.06 28.78 34.12
C GLU A 96 -26.46 27.49 33.57
N ASP A 97 -25.17 27.27 33.79
CA ASP A 97 -24.38 26.15 33.21
C ASP A 97 -24.93 24.76 33.59
N GLU A 98 -25.79 24.66 34.61
CA GLU A 98 -26.37 23.39 35.09
C GLU A 98 -27.72 23.02 34.45
N MET A 99 -28.32 23.89 33.60
CA MET A 99 -29.64 23.62 33.03
C MET A 99 -29.60 22.77 31.77
N ALA A 100 -30.21 21.58 31.79
CA ALA A 100 -30.37 20.70 30.64
C ALA A 100 -31.40 21.30 29.63
N ILE A 101 -30.92 21.65 28.44
CA ILE A 101 -31.73 22.23 27.37
C ILE A 101 -32.14 21.13 26.37
N ARG A 102 -33.45 20.97 26.18
CA ARG A 102 -34.02 20.13 25.12
C ARG A 102 -34.40 20.99 23.92
N SER A 103 -33.58 20.97 22.85
CA SER A 103 -33.87 21.75 21.65
C SER A 103 -33.50 20.96 20.38
N SER A 104 -34.38 21.04 19.39
CA SER A 104 -34.12 20.46 18.07
C SER A 104 -32.97 21.16 17.31
N ILE A 105 -32.69 22.42 17.68
CA ILE A 105 -31.60 23.21 17.12
C ILE A 105 -30.25 22.59 17.53
N PHE A 106 -30.08 22.31 18.82
CA PHE A 106 -28.86 21.66 19.34
C PHE A 106 -28.68 20.23 18.78
N SER A 107 -29.77 19.46 18.73
CA SER A 107 -29.70 18.11 18.14
C SER A 107 -29.27 18.14 16.68
N ARG A 108 -29.73 19.11 15.90
CA ARG A 108 -29.31 19.31 14.50
C ARG A 108 -27.84 19.75 14.40
N ALA A 109 -27.40 20.61 15.31
CA ALA A 109 -26.03 21.07 15.35
C ALA A 109 -25.04 19.93 15.60
N VAL A 110 -25.33 19.09 16.59
CA VAL A 110 -24.54 17.91 16.90
C VAL A 110 -24.50 16.94 15.72
N ALA A 111 -25.65 16.67 15.09
CA ALA A 111 -25.72 15.82 13.91
C ALA A 111 -24.89 16.38 12.73
N SER A 112 -24.88 17.72 12.57
CA SER A 112 -24.06 18.39 11.57
C SER A 112 -22.56 18.30 11.88
N ALA A 113 -22.17 18.46 13.16
CA ALA A 113 -20.79 18.27 13.60
C ALA A 113 -20.31 16.83 13.33
N GLN A 114 -21.09 15.82 13.74
CA GLN A 114 -20.78 14.42 13.44
C GLN A 114 -20.63 14.16 11.96
N LYS A 115 -21.54 14.66 11.12
CA LYS A 115 -21.46 14.50 9.66
C LYS A 115 -20.17 15.10 9.07
N ARG A 116 -19.73 16.24 9.62
CA ARG A 116 -18.48 16.89 9.21
C ARG A 116 -17.24 16.04 9.56
N VAL A 117 -17.22 15.50 10.80
CA VAL A 117 -16.14 14.60 11.23
C VAL A 117 -16.11 13.33 10.39
N GLU A 118 -17.27 12.71 10.19
CA GLU A 118 -17.38 11.51 9.34
C GLU A 118 -16.89 11.77 7.91
N GLY A 119 -17.25 12.95 7.34
CA GLY A 119 -16.76 13.38 6.04
C GLY A 119 -15.22 13.50 6.00
N ASN A 120 -14.65 14.24 6.93
CA ASN A 120 -13.20 14.41 7.02
C ASN A 120 -12.46 13.06 7.20
N ASN A 121 -13.01 12.19 8.04
CA ASN A 121 -12.44 10.85 8.26
C ASN A 121 -12.59 9.95 7.03
N TYR A 122 -13.70 10.09 6.28
CA TYR A 122 -13.88 9.40 4.99
C TYR A 122 -12.85 9.87 3.97
N ASP A 123 -12.70 11.19 3.80
CA ASP A 123 -11.76 11.75 2.84
C ASP A 123 -10.31 11.37 3.14
N ARG A 124 -9.91 11.38 4.42
CA ARG A 124 -8.60 10.87 4.84
C ARG A 124 -8.39 9.41 4.47
N ARG A 125 -9.36 8.55 4.81
CA ARG A 125 -9.25 7.12 4.47
C ARG A 125 -9.22 6.89 2.97
N LYS A 126 -10.05 7.62 2.21
CA LYS A 126 -10.06 7.56 0.75
C LYS A 126 -8.70 7.96 0.17
N SER A 127 -8.13 9.05 0.66
CA SER A 127 -6.80 9.49 0.24
C SER A 127 -5.73 8.43 0.51
N VAL A 128 -5.68 7.88 1.75
CA VAL A 128 -4.73 6.81 2.09
C VAL A 128 -4.87 5.59 1.16
N LEU A 129 -6.12 5.15 0.90
CA LEU A 129 -6.36 4.03 -0.01
C LEU A 129 -5.88 4.30 -1.44
N GLN A 130 -6.08 5.52 -1.95
CA GLN A 130 -5.64 5.89 -3.30
C GLN A 130 -4.10 5.82 -3.45
N TYR A 131 -3.35 6.20 -2.42
CA TYR A 131 -1.89 6.03 -2.41
C TYR A 131 -1.48 4.56 -2.27
N ASP A 132 -2.18 3.80 -1.40
CA ASP A 132 -1.90 2.38 -1.21
C ASP A 132 -2.22 1.53 -2.45
N ASP A 133 -3.22 1.91 -3.24
CA ASP A 133 -3.59 1.23 -4.49
C ASP A 133 -2.43 1.18 -5.49
N VAL A 134 -1.60 2.23 -5.58
CA VAL A 134 -0.41 2.26 -6.44
C VAL A 134 0.59 1.18 -6.00
N MET A 135 0.95 1.18 -4.72
CA MET A 135 1.85 0.17 -4.16
C MET A 135 1.27 -1.24 -4.21
N SER A 136 -0.04 -1.38 -3.99
CA SER A 136 -0.73 -2.67 -4.04
C SER A 136 -0.67 -3.29 -5.43
N SER A 137 -0.84 -2.48 -6.48
CA SER A 137 -0.74 -2.93 -7.87
C SER A 137 0.68 -3.40 -8.21
N GLN A 138 1.70 -2.64 -7.83
CA GLN A 138 3.10 -3.00 -8.02
C GLN A 138 3.46 -4.29 -7.26
N ARG A 139 2.99 -4.41 -6.00
CA ARG A 139 3.17 -5.61 -5.18
C ARG A 139 2.57 -6.85 -5.83
N GLN A 140 1.37 -6.74 -6.41
CA GLN A 140 0.73 -7.86 -7.09
C GLN A 140 1.56 -8.37 -8.27
N ILE A 141 2.17 -7.46 -9.06
CA ILE A 141 3.03 -7.83 -10.19
C ILE A 141 4.26 -8.60 -9.68
N ILE A 142 4.97 -8.06 -8.70
CA ILE A 142 6.18 -8.67 -8.16
C ILE A 142 5.89 -10.01 -7.47
N TYR A 143 4.83 -10.08 -6.67
CA TYR A 143 4.47 -11.30 -5.96
C TYR A 143 3.99 -12.40 -6.91
N LYS A 144 3.30 -12.01 -8.00
CA LYS A 144 2.94 -12.96 -9.05
C LYS A 144 4.21 -13.49 -9.73
N ARG A 145 5.12 -12.62 -10.21
CA ARG A 145 6.40 -13.03 -10.82
C ARG A 145 7.17 -13.97 -9.88
N ARG A 146 7.27 -13.61 -8.61
CA ARG A 146 7.93 -14.43 -7.59
C ARG A 146 7.26 -15.79 -7.40
N SER A 147 5.94 -15.83 -7.36
CA SER A 147 5.16 -17.07 -7.23
C SER A 147 5.33 -17.96 -8.47
N ASP A 148 5.32 -17.37 -9.66
CA ASP A 148 5.50 -18.11 -10.93
C ASP A 148 6.88 -18.75 -10.96
N ILE A 149 7.94 -18.05 -10.54
CA ILE A 149 9.32 -18.58 -10.44
C ILE A 149 9.38 -19.74 -9.44
N LEU A 150 8.77 -19.61 -8.26
CA LEU A 150 8.80 -20.64 -7.22
C LEU A 150 8.11 -21.93 -7.65
N ASN A 151 6.98 -21.81 -8.37
CA ASN A 151 6.13 -22.94 -8.75
C ASN A 151 6.50 -23.55 -10.13
N SER A 152 7.35 -22.90 -10.91
CA SER A 152 7.82 -23.43 -12.19
C SER A 152 8.90 -24.51 -11.99
N ASP A 153 8.95 -25.53 -12.82
CA ASP A 153 10.04 -26.51 -12.81
C ASP A 153 11.33 -25.89 -13.37
N SER A 154 11.21 -25.03 -14.37
CA SER A 154 12.30 -24.28 -14.98
C SER A 154 11.88 -22.86 -15.30
N ILE A 155 12.80 -21.93 -15.14
CA ILE A 155 12.61 -20.49 -15.50
C ILE A 155 13.58 -20.05 -16.60
N HIS A 156 14.16 -21.02 -17.31
CA HIS A 156 15.19 -20.75 -18.30
C HIS A 156 14.74 -19.76 -19.39
N GLU A 157 13.51 -19.89 -19.90
CA GLU A 157 12.95 -18.95 -20.88
C GLU A 157 12.81 -17.54 -20.30
N GLU A 158 12.45 -17.41 -19.02
CA GLU A 158 12.38 -16.12 -18.34
C GLU A 158 13.76 -15.49 -18.16
N VAL A 159 14.77 -16.30 -17.88
CA VAL A 159 16.19 -15.87 -17.84
C VAL A 159 16.63 -15.35 -19.21
N LEU A 160 16.37 -16.08 -20.28
CA LEU A 160 16.70 -15.64 -21.64
C LEU A 160 16.00 -14.32 -21.99
N LYS A 161 14.75 -14.16 -21.57
CA LYS A 161 14.01 -12.90 -21.74
C LYS A 161 14.65 -11.76 -20.93
N SER A 162 15.07 -12.00 -19.69
CA SER A 162 15.77 -10.98 -18.89
C SER A 162 17.09 -10.56 -19.52
N ILE A 163 17.83 -11.50 -20.14
CA ILE A 163 19.05 -11.19 -20.90
C ILE A 163 18.71 -10.29 -22.10
N TYR A 164 17.65 -10.61 -22.86
CA TYR A 164 17.20 -9.80 -23.97
C TYR A 164 16.82 -8.38 -23.53
N ASN A 165 15.97 -8.26 -22.52
CA ASN A 165 15.53 -6.96 -22.00
C ASN A 165 16.73 -6.12 -21.51
N SER A 166 17.68 -6.75 -20.80
CA SER A 166 18.87 -6.06 -20.30
C SER A 166 19.74 -5.49 -21.44
N ILE A 167 19.82 -6.18 -22.57
CA ILE A 167 20.58 -5.73 -23.74
C ILE A 167 19.79 -4.65 -24.48
N ALA A 168 18.48 -4.82 -24.65
CA ALA A 168 17.61 -3.84 -25.28
C ALA A 168 17.65 -2.50 -24.51
N ASP A 169 17.42 -2.53 -23.19
CA ASP A 169 17.50 -1.36 -22.32
C ASP A 169 18.86 -0.66 -22.40
N LEU A 170 19.95 -1.46 -22.46
CA LEU A 170 21.30 -0.91 -22.57
C LEU A 170 21.51 -0.19 -23.91
N VAL A 171 21.02 -0.74 -25.00
CA VAL A 171 21.13 -0.12 -26.35
C VAL A 171 20.23 1.11 -26.42
N GLU A 172 18.97 1.01 -25.96
CA GLU A 172 18.00 2.08 -25.95
C GLU A 172 18.49 3.31 -25.15
N ALA A 173 19.15 3.07 -24.01
CA ALA A 173 19.74 4.13 -23.20
C ALA A 173 20.86 4.93 -23.90
N HIS A 174 21.38 4.43 -25.03
CA HIS A 174 22.45 5.08 -25.80
C HIS A 174 21.99 5.55 -27.20
N LEU A 175 20.67 5.55 -27.45
CA LEU A 175 20.09 6.14 -28.65
C LEU A 175 20.11 7.67 -28.57
N ASP A 176 20.17 8.31 -29.71
CA ASP A 176 20.00 9.76 -29.85
C ASP A 176 18.51 10.16 -29.88
N GLU A 177 18.24 11.48 -29.97
CA GLU A 177 16.87 12.02 -30.04
C GLU A 177 16.08 11.54 -31.26
N LYS A 178 16.73 10.92 -32.26
CA LYS A 178 16.12 10.36 -33.47
C LYS A 178 16.05 8.83 -33.45
N GLU A 179 16.20 8.24 -32.27
CA GLU A 179 16.20 6.79 -32.09
C GLU A 179 17.29 6.06 -32.91
N HIS A 180 18.44 6.72 -33.19
CA HIS A 180 19.57 6.12 -33.86
C HIS A 180 20.71 5.82 -32.88
N LEU A 181 21.34 4.68 -33.04
CA LEU A 181 22.55 4.34 -32.32
C LEU A 181 23.77 4.95 -32.98
N SER A 182 24.28 6.02 -32.37
CA SER A 182 25.49 6.68 -32.88
C SER A 182 26.73 5.79 -32.74
N SER A 183 27.80 6.09 -33.51
CA SER A 183 29.07 5.38 -33.38
C SER A 183 29.69 5.44 -31.97
N ASP A 184 29.51 6.53 -31.25
CA ASP A 184 29.91 6.68 -29.84
C ASP A 184 29.00 5.89 -28.90
N GLY A 185 27.68 5.89 -29.14
CA GLY A 185 26.71 5.08 -28.41
C GLY A 185 27.01 3.59 -28.53
N LEU A 186 27.24 3.11 -29.73
CA LEU A 186 27.64 1.71 -30.00
C LEU A 186 28.92 1.35 -29.26
N GLU A 187 29.91 2.22 -29.23
CA GLU A 187 31.18 1.97 -28.55
C GLU A 187 31.00 1.79 -27.05
N LYS A 188 30.17 2.64 -26.39
CA LYS A 188 29.83 2.53 -24.99
C LYS A 188 29.07 1.24 -24.66
N VAL A 189 28.11 0.88 -25.53
CA VAL A 189 27.36 -0.39 -25.39
C VAL A 189 28.33 -1.58 -25.45
N LEU A 190 29.20 -1.62 -26.45
CA LEU A 190 30.16 -2.72 -26.63
C LEU A 190 31.21 -2.76 -25.51
N GLU A 191 31.66 -1.61 -25.02
CA GLU A 191 32.55 -1.53 -23.86
C GLU A 191 31.89 -2.18 -22.63
N TYR A 192 30.65 -1.84 -22.35
CA TYR A 192 29.90 -2.42 -21.23
C TYR A 192 29.72 -3.93 -21.40
N VAL A 193 29.30 -4.39 -22.57
CA VAL A 193 29.06 -5.81 -22.88
C VAL A 193 30.36 -6.61 -22.76
N ASN A 194 31.42 -6.13 -23.37
CA ASN A 194 32.75 -6.80 -23.37
C ASN A 194 33.36 -6.87 -21.97
N LYS A 195 33.12 -5.85 -21.14
CA LYS A 195 33.66 -5.80 -19.77
C LYS A 195 32.85 -6.65 -18.81
N ASN A 196 31.52 -6.71 -19.00
CA ASN A 196 30.61 -7.21 -17.98
C ASN A 196 29.94 -8.54 -18.35
N LEU A 197 29.64 -8.78 -19.61
CA LEU A 197 28.79 -9.89 -20.04
C LEU A 197 29.53 -10.97 -20.84
N LEU A 198 30.59 -10.65 -21.53
CA LEU A 198 31.29 -11.56 -22.41
C LEU A 198 32.75 -11.80 -21.96
N LYS A 199 33.28 -12.99 -22.29
CA LYS A 199 34.71 -13.30 -22.16
C LYS A 199 35.49 -12.91 -23.41
N ASN A 200 34.85 -13.03 -24.57
CA ASN A 200 35.41 -12.70 -25.86
C ASN A 200 34.86 -11.40 -26.39
N ALA A 201 35.72 -10.42 -26.66
CA ALA A 201 35.32 -9.08 -27.07
C ALA A 201 34.61 -9.08 -28.43
N LEU A 202 33.50 -8.35 -28.50
CA LEU A 202 32.85 -7.99 -29.75
C LEU A 202 33.54 -6.81 -30.40
N ASN A 203 33.67 -6.85 -31.73
CA ASN A 203 34.28 -5.78 -32.49
C ASN A 203 33.20 -4.84 -33.03
N LYS A 204 33.51 -3.55 -33.07
CA LYS A 204 32.62 -2.50 -33.59
C LYS A 204 32.27 -2.70 -35.06
N ASP A 205 33.20 -3.23 -35.83
CA ASP A 205 33.06 -3.51 -37.27
C ASP A 205 31.96 -4.54 -37.57
N ASP A 206 31.66 -5.44 -36.62
CA ASP A 206 30.61 -6.47 -36.76
C ASP A 206 29.20 -5.86 -36.75
N PHE A 207 29.07 -4.64 -36.23
CA PHE A 207 27.79 -3.92 -36.06
C PHE A 207 27.66 -2.64 -36.89
N LYS A 208 28.66 -2.38 -37.76
CA LYS A 208 28.65 -1.20 -38.61
C LYS A 208 27.45 -1.25 -39.58
N ASP A 209 26.76 -0.13 -39.70
CA ASP A 209 25.61 0.06 -40.62
C ASP A 209 24.40 -0.89 -40.35
N LYS A 210 24.32 -1.49 -39.14
CA LYS A 210 23.21 -2.33 -38.72
C LYS A 210 22.08 -1.46 -38.10
N SER A 211 20.86 -1.95 -38.22
CA SER A 211 19.72 -1.37 -37.47
C SER A 211 19.89 -1.59 -35.98
N VAL A 212 19.13 -0.82 -35.17
CA VAL A 212 19.13 -0.96 -33.71
C VAL A 212 18.74 -2.40 -33.31
N ASP A 213 17.70 -2.94 -33.94
CA ASP A 213 17.22 -4.29 -33.69
C ASP A 213 18.29 -5.36 -34.03
N ASP A 214 19.00 -5.18 -35.17
CA ASP A 214 20.09 -6.11 -35.57
C ASP A 214 21.28 -6.04 -34.60
N VAL A 215 21.53 -4.88 -33.97
CA VAL A 215 22.56 -4.72 -32.94
C VAL A 215 22.14 -5.48 -31.67
N ILE A 216 20.89 -5.28 -31.21
CA ILE A 216 20.34 -5.98 -30.02
C ILE A 216 20.41 -7.48 -30.25
N GLU A 217 19.86 -8.00 -31.35
CA GLU A 217 19.86 -9.42 -31.68
C GLU A 217 21.27 -10.01 -31.82
N GLY A 218 22.19 -9.27 -32.43
CA GLY A 218 23.58 -9.69 -32.57
C GLY A 218 24.32 -9.81 -31.24
N ILE A 219 24.15 -8.86 -30.34
CA ILE A 219 24.69 -8.90 -28.98
C ILE A 219 24.03 -10.02 -28.18
N TYR A 220 22.68 -10.10 -28.21
CA TYR A 220 21.89 -11.13 -27.53
C TYR A 220 22.37 -12.54 -27.91
N THR A 221 22.47 -12.85 -29.19
CA THR A 221 22.92 -14.16 -29.67
C THR A 221 24.29 -14.53 -29.12
N LYS A 222 25.21 -13.58 -29.01
CA LYS A 222 26.54 -13.82 -28.46
C LYS A 222 26.52 -14.04 -26.95
N VAL A 223 25.76 -13.21 -26.22
CA VAL A 223 25.65 -13.31 -24.76
C VAL A 223 24.95 -14.60 -24.36
N VAL A 224 23.85 -14.96 -25.02
CA VAL A 224 23.19 -16.24 -24.80
C VAL A 224 24.07 -17.41 -25.13
N GLY A 225 24.81 -17.35 -26.25
CA GLY A 225 25.77 -18.43 -26.62
C GLY A 225 26.89 -18.66 -25.59
N GLU A 226 27.34 -17.61 -24.89
CA GLU A 226 28.26 -17.72 -23.75
C GLU A 226 27.58 -18.29 -22.51
N TYR A 227 26.33 -17.87 -22.25
CA TYR A 227 25.55 -18.37 -21.14
C TYR A 227 25.21 -19.86 -21.29
N GLU A 228 24.73 -20.28 -22.46
CA GLU A 228 24.39 -21.67 -22.76
C GLU A 228 25.61 -22.59 -22.61
N LYS A 229 26.76 -22.21 -23.13
CA LYS A 229 28.01 -22.96 -22.94
C LYS A 229 28.37 -23.13 -21.47
N LYS A 230 28.12 -22.10 -20.67
CA LYS A 230 28.38 -22.12 -19.22
C LYS A 230 27.49 -23.13 -18.51
N VAL A 231 26.22 -23.22 -18.89
CA VAL A 231 25.22 -24.07 -18.21
C VAL A 231 25.11 -25.48 -18.84
N GLU A 232 25.66 -25.72 -20.04
CA GLU A 232 25.65 -27.01 -20.72
C GLU A 232 26.36 -28.11 -19.91
N GLU A 233 27.42 -27.75 -19.19
CA GLU A 233 28.20 -28.67 -18.35
C GLU A 233 27.54 -28.99 -17.02
N ILE A 234 26.38 -28.36 -16.70
CA ILE A 234 25.73 -28.44 -15.41
C ILE A 234 24.45 -29.30 -15.50
N PRO A 235 24.22 -30.22 -14.55
CA PRO A 235 22.98 -30.96 -14.48
C PRO A 235 21.75 -30.02 -14.46
N VAL A 236 20.69 -30.41 -15.19
CA VAL A 236 19.50 -29.56 -15.39
C VAL A 236 18.85 -29.11 -14.05
N GLU A 237 18.84 -29.99 -13.06
CA GLU A 237 18.29 -29.70 -11.74
C GLU A 237 19.08 -28.60 -11.04
N ILE A 238 20.43 -28.65 -11.12
CA ILE A 238 21.31 -27.65 -10.50
C ILE A 238 21.19 -26.31 -11.24
N ARG A 239 21.10 -26.36 -12.59
CA ARG A 239 20.85 -25.15 -13.39
C ARG A 239 19.56 -24.47 -13.00
N ASN A 240 18.47 -25.22 -12.94
CA ASN A 240 17.16 -24.70 -12.59
C ASN A 240 17.16 -24.06 -11.19
N GLU A 241 17.81 -24.71 -10.21
CA GLU A 241 17.94 -24.15 -8.87
C GLU A 241 18.83 -22.88 -8.86
N PHE A 242 19.94 -22.88 -9.57
CA PHE A 242 20.83 -21.74 -9.71
C PHE A 242 20.12 -20.52 -10.32
N GLU A 243 19.37 -20.70 -11.42
CA GLU A 243 18.60 -19.66 -12.06
C GLU A 243 17.54 -19.08 -11.12
N LYS A 244 16.79 -19.95 -10.43
CA LYS A 244 15.75 -19.53 -9.46
C LYS A 244 16.33 -18.75 -8.28
N VAL A 245 17.38 -19.25 -7.66
CA VAL A 245 17.99 -18.62 -6.49
C VAL A 245 18.51 -17.23 -6.83
N ILE A 246 19.22 -17.08 -7.94
CA ILE A 246 19.73 -15.76 -8.36
C ILE A 246 18.59 -14.81 -8.66
N THR A 247 17.63 -15.24 -9.47
CA THR A 247 16.49 -14.37 -9.87
C THR A 247 15.68 -13.94 -8.67
N LEU A 248 15.35 -14.85 -7.75
CA LEU A 248 14.60 -14.51 -6.54
C LEU A 248 15.37 -13.55 -5.61
N ASN A 249 16.66 -13.78 -5.41
CA ASN A 249 17.48 -12.89 -4.57
C ASN A 249 17.57 -11.48 -5.15
N VAL A 250 17.68 -11.36 -6.46
CA VAL A 250 17.71 -10.06 -7.15
C VAL A 250 16.35 -9.37 -7.00
N ILE A 251 15.25 -10.07 -7.27
CA ILE A 251 13.88 -9.52 -7.10
C ILE A 251 13.68 -9.04 -5.66
N ASP A 252 13.99 -9.87 -4.67
CA ASP A 252 13.77 -9.54 -3.26
C ASP A 252 14.59 -8.33 -2.82
N LYS A 253 15.84 -8.21 -3.29
CA LYS A 253 16.69 -7.04 -3.02
C LYS A 253 16.09 -5.75 -3.60
N PHE A 254 15.83 -5.72 -4.90
CA PHE A 254 15.35 -4.51 -5.57
C PHE A 254 13.93 -4.15 -5.15
N TRP A 255 13.09 -5.11 -4.85
CA TRP A 255 11.76 -4.85 -4.28
C TRP A 255 11.83 -4.19 -2.90
N THR A 256 12.73 -4.64 -2.03
CA THR A 256 12.94 -4.02 -0.72
C THR A 256 13.45 -2.58 -0.85
N GLU A 257 14.38 -2.31 -1.75
CA GLU A 257 14.89 -0.98 -2.05
C GLU A 257 13.78 -0.09 -2.62
N HIS A 258 12.93 -0.63 -3.50
CA HIS A 258 11.81 0.09 -4.11
C HIS A 258 10.76 0.51 -3.10
N ILE A 259 10.39 -0.36 -2.15
CA ILE A 259 9.47 0.00 -1.06
C ILE A 259 9.98 1.23 -0.30
N ASN A 260 11.26 1.28 0.03
CA ASN A 260 11.87 2.41 0.70
C ASN A 260 11.83 3.68 -0.18
N THR A 261 12.15 3.54 -1.46
CA THR A 261 12.11 4.65 -2.44
C THR A 261 10.70 5.22 -2.56
N MET A 262 9.68 4.37 -2.64
CA MET A 262 8.28 4.81 -2.71
C MET A 262 7.81 5.48 -1.41
N SER A 263 8.32 5.05 -0.26
CA SER A 263 8.04 5.71 1.02
C SER A 263 8.61 7.14 1.05
N HIS A 264 9.84 7.33 0.59
CA HIS A 264 10.45 8.66 0.47
C HIS A 264 9.75 9.54 -0.59
N LEU A 265 9.29 8.94 -1.70
CA LEU A 265 8.51 9.65 -2.69
C LEU A 265 7.21 10.18 -2.07
N LEU A 266 6.49 9.36 -1.29
CA LEU A 266 5.25 9.74 -0.62
C LEU A 266 5.47 10.93 0.33
N GLU A 267 6.53 10.89 1.14
CA GLU A 267 6.91 12.00 2.03
C GLU A 267 7.22 13.28 1.23
N GLY A 268 8.00 13.16 0.16
CA GLY A 268 8.39 14.29 -0.70
C GLY A 268 7.19 14.94 -1.41
N ILE A 269 6.24 14.15 -1.91
CA ILE A 269 5.04 14.66 -2.60
C ILE A 269 4.11 15.39 -1.63
N THR A 270 4.00 14.90 -0.39
CA THR A 270 3.20 15.58 0.64
C THR A 270 3.71 17.01 0.89
N LEU A 271 5.02 17.24 0.80
CA LEU A 271 5.61 18.57 0.92
C LEU A 271 5.36 19.47 -0.31
N ARG A 272 5.23 18.88 -1.51
CA ARG A 272 4.96 19.61 -2.77
C ARG A 272 3.50 20.05 -2.93
N GLN A 273 2.61 19.68 -2.02
CA GLN A 273 1.19 20.03 -2.05
C GLN A 273 0.91 21.54 -2.15
N TYR A 274 1.90 22.38 -1.87
CA TYR A 274 1.83 23.83 -2.02
C TYR A 274 1.93 24.34 -3.48
N ALA A 275 2.27 23.49 -4.46
CA ALA A 275 2.60 23.88 -5.82
C ALA A 275 1.48 23.64 -6.87
N GLN A 276 0.21 23.60 -6.47
CA GLN A 276 -0.99 23.49 -7.33
C GLN A 276 -1.14 22.19 -8.16
N ASP A 277 -0.19 21.28 -8.17
CA ASP A 277 -0.33 19.98 -8.83
C ASP A 277 -1.12 18.98 -7.97
N ASN A 278 -1.86 18.09 -8.65
CA ASN A 278 -2.56 17.00 -7.96
C ASN A 278 -1.52 16.00 -7.40
N PRO A 279 -1.31 15.96 -6.06
CA PRO A 279 -0.24 15.14 -5.46
C PRO A 279 -0.37 13.64 -5.77
N LEU A 280 -1.61 13.14 -5.87
CA LEU A 280 -1.86 11.74 -6.19
C LEU A 280 -1.43 11.41 -7.63
N ARG A 281 -1.67 12.32 -8.58
CA ARG A 281 -1.26 12.13 -9.97
C ARG A 281 0.27 12.10 -10.09
N ALA A 282 0.95 13.03 -9.41
CA ALA A 282 2.41 13.06 -9.39
C ALA A 282 2.97 11.78 -8.76
N TYR A 283 2.42 11.34 -7.62
CA TYR A 283 2.82 10.09 -6.99
C TYR A 283 2.64 8.87 -7.90
N THR A 284 1.51 8.80 -8.61
CA THR A 284 1.23 7.69 -9.53
C THR A 284 2.21 7.68 -10.69
N GLN A 285 2.49 8.84 -11.29
CA GLN A 285 3.39 8.94 -12.44
C GLN A 285 4.85 8.67 -12.05
N GLU A 286 5.38 9.38 -11.04
CA GLU A 286 6.76 9.17 -10.56
C GLU A 286 6.94 7.74 -10.02
N GLY A 287 5.92 7.21 -9.34
CA GLY A 287 5.92 5.82 -8.84
C GLY A 287 5.93 4.77 -9.94
N TYR A 288 5.29 5.04 -11.09
CA TYR A 288 5.37 4.18 -12.27
C TYR A 288 6.78 4.18 -12.87
N GLU A 289 7.37 5.36 -13.05
CA GLU A 289 8.73 5.50 -13.60
C GLU A 289 9.79 4.82 -12.70
N LEU A 290 9.63 4.94 -11.37
CA LEU A 290 10.50 4.25 -10.41
C LEU A 290 10.33 2.74 -10.45
N PHE A 291 9.11 2.27 -10.64
CA PHE A 291 8.81 0.83 -10.73
C PHE A 291 9.38 0.23 -12.02
N ASP A 292 9.21 0.91 -13.15
CA ASP A 292 9.77 0.48 -14.43
C ASP A 292 11.30 0.41 -14.38
N ARG A 293 11.94 1.44 -13.82
CA ARG A 293 13.39 1.45 -13.59
C ARG A 293 13.85 0.31 -12.67
N MET A 294 13.05 -0.03 -11.65
CA MET A 294 13.33 -1.19 -10.80
C MET A 294 13.29 -2.51 -11.60
N LEU A 295 12.30 -2.68 -12.50
CA LEU A 295 12.20 -3.88 -13.34
C LEU A 295 13.41 -4.00 -14.28
N GLN A 296 13.84 -2.91 -14.92
CA GLN A 296 15.05 -2.85 -15.73
C GLN A 296 16.30 -3.24 -14.91
N ASN A 297 16.43 -2.70 -13.70
CA ASN A 297 17.54 -3.06 -12.80
C ASN A 297 17.51 -4.54 -12.40
N ILE A 298 16.34 -5.14 -12.22
CA ILE A 298 16.22 -6.58 -11.97
C ILE A 298 16.75 -7.37 -13.15
N ASP A 299 16.30 -7.09 -14.36
CA ASP A 299 16.73 -7.84 -15.55
C ASP A 299 18.23 -7.65 -15.83
N GLN A 300 18.79 -6.44 -15.65
CA GLN A 300 20.23 -6.18 -15.75
C GLN A 300 21.05 -6.96 -14.71
N ASN A 301 20.61 -6.99 -13.45
CA ASN A 301 21.36 -7.67 -12.39
C ASN A 301 21.20 -9.19 -12.44
N VAL A 302 20.04 -9.71 -12.84
CA VAL A 302 19.86 -11.13 -13.12
C VAL A 302 20.86 -11.56 -14.21
N THR A 303 20.90 -10.84 -15.34
CA THR A 303 21.84 -11.08 -16.44
C THR A 303 23.29 -11.06 -15.96
N LEU A 304 23.68 -10.01 -15.25
CA LEU A 304 25.04 -9.84 -14.74
C LEU A 304 25.47 -10.98 -13.80
N TYR A 305 24.62 -11.33 -12.84
CA TYR A 305 24.95 -12.35 -11.85
C TYR A 305 24.96 -13.74 -12.46
N LEU A 306 24.03 -14.06 -13.34
CA LEU A 306 24.01 -15.34 -14.03
C LEU A 306 25.26 -15.55 -14.90
N LEU A 307 25.74 -14.53 -15.59
CA LEU A 307 26.95 -14.62 -16.42
C LEU A 307 28.23 -14.67 -15.58
N ARG A 308 28.31 -13.92 -14.46
CA ARG A 308 29.54 -13.82 -13.65
C ARG A 308 29.69 -14.86 -12.56
N ALA A 309 28.57 -15.36 -12.01
CA ALA A 309 28.63 -16.32 -10.90
C ALA A 309 29.34 -17.60 -11.30
N GLU A 310 30.29 -18.08 -10.49
CA GLU A 310 30.92 -19.37 -10.61
C GLU A 310 30.10 -20.41 -9.85
N ILE A 311 29.66 -21.45 -10.52
CA ILE A 311 28.95 -22.57 -9.89
C ILE A 311 30.01 -23.52 -9.35
N ARG A 312 30.20 -23.51 -8.03
CA ARG A 312 31.06 -24.46 -7.32
C ARG A 312 30.22 -25.62 -6.82
N GLN A 313 30.43 -26.81 -7.37
CA GLN A 313 29.90 -28.02 -6.78
C GLN A 313 30.64 -28.28 -5.44
N ASN A 314 29.96 -28.07 -4.32
CA ASN A 314 30.45 -28.60 -3.04
C ASN A 314 30.22 -30.10 -3.08
N ILE A 315 31.21 -30.83 -3.54
CA ILE A 315 31.29 -32.29 -3.34
C ILE A 315 31.70 -32.45 -1.88
N GLU A 316 30.75 -32.43 -0.96
CA GLU A 316 31.00 -32.97 0.36
C GLU A 316 31.27 -34.46 0.25
N ARG A 317 32.49 -34.83 0.64
CA ARG A 317 32.93 -36.22 0.82
C ARG A 317 32.36 -36.80 2.09
#